data_479a7a964172a1ce8b521b873f04c26c
#
_entry.id   479a7a964172a1ce8b521b873f04c26c
#
_cell.length_a   1.000
_cell.length_b   1.000
_cell.length_c   1.000
_cell.angle_alpha   90.00
_cell.angle_beta   90.00
_cell.angle_gamma   90.00
#
_symmetry.space_group_name_H-M   'P 1'
#
loop_
_entity.id
_entity.type
_entity.pdbx_description
1 polymer ?
#
loop_
_entity_poly.entity_id
_entity_poly.type
_entity_poly.pdbx_seq_one_letter_code
_entity_poly.pdbx_strand_id
1 'polypeptide(L)'
;MAIDRVASLKRCRSLGIEPAVLDLSKKSKRQPKRTNRKVSEYGLQLKEKQKAKFIYGVMEKQFRGYYDKAKKMQGVTGENLLKLLERRIDNVVFRLGLASTRRQARQIVRHGHITVNGKRLDIPSALVYEGDAVAVSEKSRSNAFFKTLAENYSALSVPAWLEADASNLAGKVTRFPNREEIDVPVSEQAIVELYSK
;
A
#
# COMPACT_ATOMS: atom_id res chain seq x y z
N MET A 1 -7.06 -6.21 15.31
CA MET A 1 -6.84 -5.17 14.30
C MET A 1 -8.06 -5.14 13.38
N ALA A 2 -8.64 -3.96 13.11
CA ALA A 2 -9.77 -3.85 12.19
C ALA A 2 -9.31 -4.08 10.75
N ILE A 3 -9.93 -5.03 10.05
CA ILE A 3 -9.60 -5.43 8.68
C ILE A 3 -10.86 -5.27 7.83
N ASP A 4 -10.72 -4.70 6.63
CA ASP A 4 -11.77 -4.70 5.64
C ASP A 4 -11.92 -6.11 5.05
N ARG A 5 -13.05 -6.77 5.34
CA ARG A 5 -13.38 -8.14 4.90
C ARG A 5 -14.19 -8.18 3.60
N VAL A 6 -14.42 -7.05 2.97
CA VAL A 6 -15.17 -7.01 1.71
C VAL A 6 -14.43 -7.80 0.63
N ALA A 7 -15.17 -8.58 -0.16
CA ALA A 7 -14.60 -9.33 -1.28
C ALA A 7 -13.93 -8.38 -2.29
N SER A 8 -12.63 -8.61 -2.54
CA SER A 8 -11.78 -7.68 -3.31
C SER A 8 -12.34 -7.38 -4.69
N LEU A 9 -12.73 -8.40 -5.47
CA LEU A 9 -13.28 -8.20 -6.82
C LEU A 9 -14.61 -7.42 -6.84
N LYS A 10 -15.45 -7.60 -5.80
CA LYS A 10 -16.69 -6.83 -5.65
C LYS A 10 -16.38 -5.36 -5.41
N ARG A 11 -15.39 -5.09 -4.55
CA ARG A 11 -14.99 -3.73 -4.21
C ARG A 11 -14.29 -3.04 -5.39
N CYS A 12 -13.38 -3.74 -6.09
CA CYS A 12 -12.77 -3.23 -7.33
C CYS A 12 -13.81 -2.74 -8.33
N ARG A 13 -14.83 -3.57 -8.63
CA ARG A 13 -15.91 -3.18 -9.53
C ARG A 13 -16.69 -1.95 -9.05
N SER A 14 -17.01 -1.88 -7.76
CA SER A 14 -17.78 -0.74 -7.21
C SER A 14 -16.99 0.58 -7.26
N LEU A 15 -15.67 0.50 -7.14
CA LEU A 15 -14.78 1.67 -7.16
C LEU A 15 -14.23 1.98 -8.55
N GLY A 16 -14.38 1.07 -9.51
CA GLY A 16 -13.80 1.22 -10.85
C GLY A 16 -12.28 1.08 -10.84
N ILE A 17 -11.75 0.19 -10.01
CA ILE A 17 -10.32 -0.13 -9.92
C ILE A 17 -10.08 -1.46 -10.65
N GLU A 18 -9.06 -1.51 -11.47
CA GLU A 18 -8.63 -2.78 -12.06
C GLU A 18 -8.04 -3.71 -10.99
N PRO A 19 -8.40 -5.01 -11.01
CA PRO A 19 -7.84 -5.98 -10.06
C PRO A 19 -6.32 -6.05 -10.06
N ALA A 20 -5.68 -5.77 -11.18
CA ALA A 20 -4.22 -5.71 -11.33
C ALA A 20 -3.55 -4.71 -10.37
N VAL A 21 -4.19 -3.58 -10.06
CA VAL A 21 -3.68 -2.60 -9.08
C VAL A 21 -3.51 -3.18 -7.67
N LEU A 22 -4.20 -4.28 -7.39
CA LEU A 22 -4.10 -5.03 -6.13
C LEU A 22 -3.34 -6.35 -6.30
N ASP A 23 -2.66 -6.54 -7.43
CA ASP A 23 -1.95 -7.77 -7.82
C ASP A 23 -2.85 -9.03 -7.77
N LEU A 24 -4.12 -8.85 -8.13
CA LEU A 24 -5.06 -9.94 -8.23
C LEU A 24 -5.11 -10.45 -9.68
N SER A 25 -4.71 -11.71 -9.89
CA SER A 25 -4.76 -12.39 -11.19
C SER A 25 -6.20 -12.65 -11.68
N LYS A 26 -7.16 -12.76 -10.76
CA LYS A 26 -8.55 -13.04 -11.09
C LYS A 26 -9.28 -11.80 -11.58
N LYS A 27 -9.86 -11.88 -12.78
CA LYS A 27 -10.78 -10.86 -13.31
C LYS A 27 -12.24 -11.22 -12.99
N SER A 28 -13.07 -10.21 -12.76
CA SER A 28 -14.50 -10.43 -12.54
C SER A 28 -15.21 -10.62 -13.88
N LYS A 29 -16.00 -11.69 -14.04
CA LYS A 29 -16.89 -11.90 -15.19
C LYS A 29 -18.13 -10.99 -15.15
N ARG A 30 -18.46 -10.41 -14.01
CA ARG A 30 -19.63 -9.54 -13.84
C ARG A 30 -19.26 -8.09 -14.15
N GLN A 31 -20.03 -7.45 -15.00
CA GLN A 31 -19.89 -6.02 -15.28
C GLN A 31 -20.44 -5.16 -14.12
N PRO A 32 -19.92 -3.94 -13.91
CA PRO A 32 -20.52 -3.01 -12.97
C PRO A 32 -21.95 -2.68 -13.43
N LYS A 33 -22.86 -2.53 -12.48
CA LYS A 33 -24.23 -2.09 -12.81
C LYS A 33 -24.16 -0.70 -13.42
N ARG A 34 -24.73 -0.54 -14.60
CA ARG A 34 -24.93 0.79 -15.21
C ARG A 34 -25.94 1.54 -14.36
N THR A 35 -25.54 2.63 -13.77
CA THR A 35 -26.46 3.55 -13.09
C THR A 35 -26.66 4.76 -13.99
N ASN A 36 -27.90 5.01 -14.40
CA ASN A 36 -28.23 6.21 -15.18
C ASN A 36 -28.22 7.49 -14.31
N ARG A 37 -27.91 7.40 -13.04
CA ARG A 37 -27.80 8.54 -12.14
C ARG A 37 -26.52 9.32 -12.40
N LYS A 38 -26.65 10.63 -12.63
CA LYS A 38 -25.52 11.57 -12.63
C LYS A 38 -24.84 11.52 -11.25
N VAL A 39 -23.57 11.20 -11.21
CA VAL A 39 -22.80 11.19 -9.96
C VAL A 39 -22.52 12.63 -9.55
N SER A 40 -22.85 13.00 -8.32
CA SER A 40 -22.52 14.32 -7.77
C SER A 40 -21.02 14.48 -7.59
N GLU A 41 -20.54 15.72 -7.56
CA GLU A 41 -19.14 16.04 -7.28
C GLU A 41 -18.67 15.44 -5.95
N TYR A 42 -19.46 15.60 -4.89
CA TYR A 42 -19.21 14.92 -3.61
C TYR A 42 -19.05 13.41 -3.77
N GLY A 43 -19.91 12.77 -4.57
CA GLY A 43 -19.82 11.33 -4.83
C GLY A 43 -18.53 10.93 -5.54
N LEU A 44 -18.01 11.76 -6.46
CA LEU A 44 -16.73 11.54 -7.13
C LEU A 44 -15.58 11.67 -6.14
N GLN A 45 -15.53 12.73 -5.35
CA GLN A 45 -14.52 12.96 -4.32
C GLN A 45 -14.51 11.82 -3.28
N LEU A 46 -15.69 11.40 -2.83
CA LEU A 46 -15.83 10.27 -1.90
C LEU A 46 -15.31 8.97 -2.51
N LYS A 47 -15.57 8.73 -3.80
CA LYS A 47 -15.10 7.54 -4.51
C LYS A 47 -13.57 7.49 -4.58
N GLU A 48 -12.91 8.61 -4.88
CA GLU A 48 -11.45 8.70 -4.90
C GLU A 48 -10.84 8.41 -3.52
N LYS A 49 -11.39 8.98 -2.46
CA LYS A 49 -10.98 8.64 -1.09
C LYS A 49 -11.14 7.14 -0.80
N GLN A 50 -12.26 6.54 -1.19
CA GLN A 50 -12.50 5.12 -0.97
C GLN A 50 -11.55 4.23 -1.80
N LYS A 51 -11.14 4.67 -3.01
CA LYS A 51 -10.11 3.99 -3.81
C LYS A 51 -8.79 3.93 -3.04
N ALA A 52 -8.27 5.08 -2.61
CA ALA A 52 -7.02 5.15 -1.86
C ALA A 52 -7.06 4.27 -0.60
N LYS A 53 -8.10 4.40 0.20
CA LYS A 53 -8.29 3.58 1.40
C LYS A 53 -8.28 2.08 1.10
N PHE A 54 -8.92 1.67 0.04
CA PHE A 54 -9.03 0.27 -0.33
C PHE A 54 -7.71 -0.30 -0.84
N ILE A 55 -6.99 0.44 -1.70
CA ILE A 55 -5.70 0.03 -2.25
C ILE A 55 -4.68 -0.19 -1.12
N TYR A 56 -4.55 0.77 -0.21
CA TYR A 56 -3.63 0.66 0.93
C TYR A 56 -4.20 -0.13 2.12
N GLY A 57 -5.47 -0.53 2.06
CA GLY A 57 -6.15 -1.27 3.13
C GLY A 57 -6.23 -0.50 4.44
N VAL A 58 -6.34 0.82 4.42
CA VAL A 58 -6.36 1.70 5.59
C VAL A 58 -7.80 2.01 6.02
N MET A 59 -8.08 1.99 7.33
CA MET A 59 -9.39 2.35 7.88
C MET A 59 -9.55 3.87 7.95
N GLU A 60 -10.83 4.36 7.97
CA GLU A 60 -11.15 5.79 7.90
C GLU A 60 -10.43 6.63 8.96
N LYS A 61 -10.46 6.21 10.22
CA LYS A 61 -9.80 6.94 11.32
C LYS A 61 -8.30 7.11 11.08
N GLN A 62 -7.62 6.05 10.63
CA GLN A 62 -6.20 6.12 10.30
C GLN A 62 -5.95 7.00 9.07
N PHE A 63 -6.77 6.87 8.02
CA PHE A 63 -6.61 7.62 6.79
C PHE A 63 -6.75 9.13 7.05
N ARG A 64 -7.74 9.54 7.85
CA ARG A 64 -7.89 10.93 8.29
C ARG A 64 -6.67 11.41 9.07
N GLY A 65 -6.13 10.58 9.97
CA GLY A 65 -4.90 10.91 10.68
C GLY A 65 -3.67 11.10 9.77
N TYR A 66 -3.58 10.35 8.64
CA TYR A 66 -2.55 10.61 7.62
C TYR A 66 -2.80 11.92 6.88
N TYR A 67 -4.05 12.25 6.56
CA TYR A 67 -4.40 13.53 5.95
C TYR A 67 -4.03 14.71 6.85
N ASP A 68 -4.37 14.64 8.15
CA ASP A 68 -4.05 15.68 9.12
C ASP A 68 -2.53 15.88 9.28
N LYS A 69 -1.75 14.79 9.19
CA LYS A 69 -0.27 14.85 9.15
C LYS A 69 0.24 15.48 7.86
N ALA A 70 -0.30 15.05 6.70
CA ALA A 70 0.08 15.56 5.39
C ALA A 70 -0.17 17.07 5.25
N LYS A 71 -1.27 17.57 5.83
CA LYS A 71 -1.62 18.99 5.85
C LYS A 71 -0.60 19.84 6.62
N LYS A 72 0.09 19.26 7.60
CA LYS A 72 1.12 19.95 8.40
C LYS A 72 2.50 19.93 7.77
N MET A 73 2.70 19.10 6.74
CA MET A 73 3.98 19.00 6.03
C MET A 73 4.09 20.10 4.97
N GLN A 74 5.31 20.53 4.67
CA GLN A 74 5.56 21.47 3.57
C GLN A 74 5.27 20.80 2.22
N GLY A 75 4.75 21.57 1.26
CA GLY A 75 4.44 21.11 -0.09
C GLY A 75 2.96 20.78 -0.30
N VAL A 76 2.66 20.06 -1.36
CA VAL A 76 1.29 19.71 -1.76
C VAL A 76 0.70 18.63 -0.86
N THR A 77 -0.38 18.96 -0.16
CA THR A 77 -1.02 18.05 0.82
C THR A 77 -1.37 16.66 0.24
N GLY A 78 -1.86 16.63 -1.01
CA GLY A 78 -2.23 15.38 -1.68
C GLY A 78 -1.02 14.47 -1.93
N GLU A 79 0.08 15.02 -2.40
CA GLU A 79 1.33 14.28 -2.58
C GLU A 79 1.89 13.77 -1.25
N ASN A 80 1.90 14.64 -0.24
CA ASN A 80 2.34 14.28 1.10
C ASN A 80 1.52 13.13 1.69
N LEU A 81 0.20 13.13 1.44
CA LEU A 81 -0.68 12.04 1.84
C LEU A 81 -0.27 10.71 1.19
N LEU A 82 -0.03 10.71 -0.12
CA LEU A 82 0.42 9.51 -0.83
C LEU A 82 1.81 9.07 -0.37
N LYS A 83 2.76 9.99 -0.18
CA LYS A 83 4.08 9.71 0.39
C LYS A 83 3.98 9.04 1.77
N LEU A 84 3.12 9.51 2.66
CA LEU A 84 2.89 8.89 3.96
C LEU A 84 2.29 7.49 3.86
N LEU A 85 1.41 7.24 2.89
CA LEU A 85 0.81 5.93 2.65
C LEU A 85 1.84 4.94 2.07
N GLU A 86 2.72 5.40 1.18
CA GLU A 86 3.80 4.56 0.62
C GLU A 86 4.85 4.21 1.67
N ARG A 87 5.16 5.11 2.60
CA ARG A 87 6.13 4.91 3.70
C ARG A 87 5.70 3.90 4.76
N ARG A 88 4.48 3.40 4.72
CA ARG A 88 4.02 2.38 5.68
C ARG A 88 4.79 1.09 5.48
N ILE A 89 5.22 0.46 6.58
CA ILE A 89 6.01 -0.78 6.50
C ILE A 89 5.27 -1.91 5.78
N ASP A 90 3.93 -2.02 5.93
CA ASP A 90 3.15 -3.01 5.22
C ASP A 90 3.18 -2.80 3.70
N ASN A 91 3.20 -1.54 3.25
CA ASN A 91 3.32 -1.20 1.84
C ASN A 91 4.77 -1.36 1.35
N VAL A 92 5.77 -0.97 2.14
CA VAL A 92 7.20 -1.14 1.77
C VAL A 92 7.55 -2.61 1.60
N VAL A 93 7.10 -3.49 2.50
CA VAL A 93 7.26 -4.94 2.38
C VAL A 93 6.64 -5.48 1.10
N PHE A 94 5.48 -4.95 0.70
CA PHE A 94 4.85 -5.30 -0.57
C PHE A 94 5.66 -4.76 -1.76
N ARG A 95 6.09 -3.50 -1.75
CA ARG A 95 6.89 -2.87 -2.82
C ARG A 95 8.27 -3.50 -3.00
N LEU A 96 8.86 -3.99 -1.92
CA LEU A 96 10.08 -4.80 -1.96
C LEU A 96 9.83 -6.23 -2.51
N GLY A 97 8.59 -6.60 -2.82
CA GLY A 97 8.28 -7.93 -3.32
C GLY A 97 8.34 -9.05 -2.29
N LEU A 98 8.48 -8.74 -1.01
CA LEU A 98 8.49 -9.74 0.08
C LEU A 98 7.09 -10.33 0.35
N ALA A 99 6.08 -9.85 -0.35
CA ALA A 99 4.72 -10.36 -0.33
C ALA A 99 4.03 -10.12 -1.67
N SER A 100 3.16 -11.04 -2.10
CA SER A 100 2.42 -10.92 -3.36
C SER A 100 1.23 -9.95 -3.29
N THR A 101 0.78 -9.56 -2.11
CA THR A 101 -0.30 -8.57 -1.92
C THR A 101 -0.07 -7.74 -0.67
N ARG A 102 -0.60 -6.51 -0.64
CA ARG A 102 -0.55 -5.65 0.56
C ARG A 102 -1.23 -6.29 1.79
N ARG A 103 -2.23 -7.14 1.59
CA ARG A 103 -2.88 -7.90 2.69
C ARG A 103 -1.93 -8.93 3.27
N GLN A 104 -1.22 -9.65 2.44
CA GLN A 104 -0.20 -10.62 2.86
C GLN A 104 0.98 -9.92 3.53
N ALA A 105 1.47 -8.82 2.98
CA ALA A 105 2.51 -8.00 3.59
C ALA A 105 2.13 -7.58 5.02
N ARG A 106 0.90 -7.12 5.20
CA ARG A 106 0.37 -6.76 6.53
C ARG A 106 0.35 -7.95 7.49
N GLN A 107 -0.01 -9.13 7.02
CA GLN A 107 0.02 -10.36 7.82
C GLN A 107 1.44 -10.74 8.20
N ILE A 108 2.38 -10.71 7.27
CA ILE A 108 3.80 -10.99 7.48
C ILE A 108 4.37 -10.05 8.54
N VAL A 109 4.15 -8.75 8.43
CA VAL A 109 4.57 -7.77 9.43
C VAL A 109 3.93 -8.08 10.79
N ARG A 110 2.61 -8.29 10.82
CA ARG A 110 1.88 -8.53 12.09
C ARG A 110 2.34 -9.79 12.81
N HIS A 111 2.76 -10.82 12.07
CA HIS A 111 3.32 -12.05 12.66
C HIS A 111 4.78 -11.86 13.10
N GLY A 112 5.38 -10.69 12.86
CA GLY A 112 6.72 -10.35 13.31
C GLY A 112 7.83 -11.03 12.52
N HIS A 113 7.58 -11.29 11.23
CA HIS A 113 8.58 -11.85 10.33
C HIS A 113 9.51 -10.78 9.74
N ILE A 114 9.24 -9.50 10.00
CA ILE A 114 10.02 -8.36 9.47
C ILE A 114 10.81 -7.69 10.56
N THR A 115 12.02 -7.28 10.20
CA THR A 115 12.89 -6.43 11.01
C THR A 115 13.15 -5.11 10.28
N VAL A 116 13.28 -4.03 11.05
CA VAL A 116 13.74 -2.73 10.57
C VAL A 116 14.99 -2.35 11.37
N ASN A 117 16.09 -2.10 10.67
CA ASN A 117 17.40 -1.83 11.30
C ASN A 117 17.78 -2.91 12.33
N GLY A 118 17.53 -4.19 12.00
CA GLY A 118 17.81 -5.35 12.86
C GLY A 118 16.81 -5.57 14.00
N LYS A 119 15.88 -4.63 14.25
CA LYS A 119 14.86 -4.76 15.31
C LYS A 119 13.55 -5.30 14.75
N ARG A 120 12.97 -6.29 15.43
CA ARG A 120 11.66 -6.86 15.05
C ARG A 120 10.56 -5.80 15.12
N LEU A 121 9.75 -5.73 14.08
CA LEU A 121 8.62 -4.82 13.98
C LEU A 121 7.34 -5.59 13.63
N ASP A 122 6.28 -5.43 14.44
CA ASP A 122 4.98 -6.09 14.27
C ASP A 122 3.81 -5.12 14.06
N ILE A 123 4.13 -3.82 13.86
CA ILE A 123 3.14 -2.75 13.67
C ILE A 123 3.08 -2.37 12.18
N PRO A 124 2.07 -2.83 11.41
CA PRO A 124 1.99 -2.58 9.96
C PRO A 124 1.86 -1.11 9.56
N SER A 125 1.43 -0.24 10.48
CA SER A 125 1.28 1.20 10.26
C SER A 125 2.52 2.01 10.61
N ALA A 126 3.60 1.38 11.06
CA ALA A 126 4.87 2.06 11.30
C ALA A 126 5.37 2.70 10.00
N LEU A 127 5.93 3.89 10.11
CA LEU A 127 6.51 4.60 8.98
C LEU A 127 8.01 4.32 8.94
N VAL A 128 8.52 4.06 7.75
CA VAL A 128 9.95 3.95 7.50
C VAL A 128 10.52 5.31 7.10
N TYR A 129 11.83 5.46 7.30
CA TYR A 129 12.60 6.65 6.99
C TYR A 129 13.68 6.33 5.95
N GLU A 130 14.24 7.38 5.37
CA GLU A 130 15.39 7.26 4.47
C GLU A 130 16.57 6.64 5.21
N GLY A 131 17.21 5.69 4.58
CA GLY A 131 18.30 4.91 5.17
C GLY A 131 17.86 3.66 5.94
N ASP A 132 16.56 3.49 6.25
CA ASP A 132 16.08 2.30 6.96
C ASP A 132 16.29 1.03 6.12
N ALA A 133 16.85 0.00 6.77
CA ALA A 133 16.99 -1.34 6.22
C ALA A 133 15.82 -2.23 6.70
N VAL A 134 15.07 -2.77 5.75
CA VAL A 134 13.92 -3.66 5.98
C VAL A 134 14.33 -5.07 5.55
N ALA A 135 14.21 -6.06 6.41
CA ALA A 135 14.60 -7.43 6.11
C ALA A 135 13.64 -8.46 6.72
N VAL A 136 13.63 -9.65 6.13
CA VAL A 136 13.01 -10.81 6.76
C VAL A 136 13.89 -11.28 7.92
N SER A 137 13.28 -11.50 9.10
CA SER A 137 14.00 -11.96 10.28
C SER A 137 14.67 -13.32 10.03
N GLU A 138 15.87 -13.55 10.55
CA GLU A 138 16.66 -14.78 10.35
C GLU A 138 15.85 -16.04 10.70
N LYS A 139 15.14 -16.01 11.83
CA LYS A 139 14.27 -17.11 12.26
C LYS A 139 13.18 -17.46 11.26
N SER A 140 12.74 -16.49 10.46
CA SER A 140 11.65 -16.66 9.49
C SER A 140 12.13 -17.14 8.13
N ARG A 141 13.40 -16.94 7.78
CA ARG A 141 13.98 -17.35 6.48
C ARG A 141 13.89 -18.86 6.24
N SER A 142 13.91 -19.67 7.30
CA SER A 142 13.74 -21.12 7.22
C SER A 142 12.34 -21.57 6.83
N ASN A 143 11.36 -20.68 6.89
CA ASN A 143 9.96 -20.96 6.57
C ASN A 143 9.79 -21.27 5.07
N ALA A 144 8.98 -22.30 4.74
CA ALA A 144 8.74 -22.72 3.35
C ALA A 144 8.30 -21.55 2.44
N PHE A 145 7.45 -20.66 2.95
CA PHE A 145 7.00 -19.47 2.21
C PHE A 145 8.17 -18.57 1.78
N PHE A 146 9.10 -18.26 2.68
CA PHE A 146 10.23 -17.38 2.36
C PHE A 146 11.30 -18.07 1.51
N LYS A 147 11.44 -19.39 1.60
CA LYS A 147 12.30 -20.19 0.71
C LYS A 147 11.79 -20.12 -0.74
N THR A 148 10.50 -20.42 -0.95
CA THR A 148 9.88 -20.31 -2.28
C THR A 148 9.92 -18.88 -2.81
N LEU A 149 9.76 -17.89 -1.92
CA LEU A 149 9.88 -16.48 -2.30
C LEU A 149 11.29 -16.15 -2.80
N ALA A 150 12.34 -16.60 -2.10
CA ALA A 150 13.73 -16.36 -2.48
C ALA A 150 14.05 -16.92 -3.86
N GLU A 151 13.55 -18.11 -4.18
CA GLU A 151 13.73 -18.76 -5.50
C GLU A 151 13.10 -17.95 -6.65
N ASN A 152 12.00 -17.24 -6.39
CA ASN A 152 11.24 -16.48 -7.39
C ASN A 152 11.47 -14.96 -7.33
N TYR A 153 12.34 -14.47 -6.44
CA TYR A 153 12.48 -13.04 -6.18
C TYR A 153 13.02 -12.23 -7.36
N SER A 154 13.83 -12.80 -8.20
CA SER A 154 14.47 -12.12 -9.35
C SER A 154 13.50 -11.57 -10.40
N ALA A 155 12.25 -12.02 -10.40
CA ALA A 155 11.21 -11.59 -11.35
C ALA A 155 10.45 -10.32 -10.92
N LEU A 156 10.75 -9.73 -9.75
CA LEU A 156 9.97 -8.64 -9.20
C LEU A 156 10.55 -7.27 -9.57
N SER A 157 9.68 -6.37 -10.04
CA SER A 157 10.03 -4.98 -10.29
C SER A 157 9.93 -4.18 -8.99
N VAL A 158 11.06 -3.66 -8.52
CA VAL A 158 11.15 -2.82 -7.32
C VAL A 158 11.20 -1.35 -7.75
N PRO A 159 10.44 -0.44 -7.11
CA PRO A 159 10.47 0.99 -7.41
C PRO A 159 11.85 1.60 -7.13
N ALA A 160 12.24 2.64 -7.90
CA ALA A 160 13.55 3.28 -7.84
C ALA A 160 13.91 3.94 -6.49
N TRP A 161 12.94 4.16 -5.62
CA TRP A 161 13.17 4.72 -4.28
C TRP A 161 13.51 3.65 -3.22
N LEU A 162 13.52 2.37 -3.64
CA LEU A 162 13.91 1.21 -2.82
C LEU A 162 15.05 0.46 -3.51
N GLU A 163 16.00 0.02 -2.73
CA GLU A 163 17.00 -0.98 -3.13
C GLU A 163 16.59 -2.33 -2.56
N ALA A 164 16.62 -3.37 -3.38
CA ALA A 164 16.28 -4.72 -2.95
C ALA A 164 17.51 -5.62 -3.00
N ASP A 165 17.71 -6.40 -1.96
CA ASP A 165 18.69 -7.47 -1.87
C ASP A 165 17.94 -8.81 -1.90
N ALA A 166 17.95 -9.42 -3.08
CA ALA A 166 17.28 -10.70 -3.33
C ALA A 166 17.86 -11.83 -2.47
N SER A 167 19.18 -11.85 -2.29
CA SER A 167 19.91 -12.91 -1.59
C SER A 167 19.57 -12.96 -0.11
N ASN A 168 19.38 -11.79 0.49
CA ASN A 168 19.09 -11.64 1.91
C ASN A 168 17.61 -11.42 2.24
N LEU A 169 16.71 -11.44 1.24
CA LEU A 169 15.30 -11.05 1.41
C LEU A 169 15.18 -9.75 2.20
N ALA A 170 15.94 -8.75 1.77
CA ALA A 170 16.07 -7.46 2.42
C ALA A 170 15.93 -6.33 1.40
N GLY A 171 15.79 -5.12 1.89
CA GLY A 171 15.85 -3.93 1.09
C GLY A 171 16.11 -2.70 1.93
N LYS A 172 16.50 -1.61 1.27
CA LYS A 172 16.80 -0.32 1.89
C LYS A 172 15.96 0.77 1.27
N VAL A 173 15.51 1.71 2.10
CA VAL A 173 14.85 2.93 1.64
C VAL A 173 15.93 3.94 1.30
N THR A 174 16.11 4.26 0.01
CA THR A 174 17.14 5.24 -0.43
C THR A 174 16.65 6.67 -0.27
N ARG A 175 15.42 6.92 -0.65
CA ARG A 175 14.75 8.22 -0.57
C ARG A 175 13.25 8.05 -0.44
N PHE A 176 12.51 9.12 -0.27
CA PHE A 176 11.05 9.04 -0.33
C PHE A 176 10.56 9.06 -1.79
N PRO A 177 9.42 8.38 -2.08
CA PRO A 177 8.87 8.32 -3.43
C PRO A 177 8.37 9.70 -3.88
N ASN A 178 8.60 10.02 -5.15
CA ASN A 178 7.96 11.14 -5.83
C ASN A 178 6.56 10.74 -6.32
N ARG A 179 5.71 11.73 -6.64
CA ARG A 179 4.35 11.47 -7.12
C ARG A 179 4.32 10.60 -8.39
N GLU A 180 5.25 10.82 -9.30
CA GLU A 180 5.36 10.10 -10.57
C GLU A 180 5.69 8.62 -10.41
N GLU A 181 6.36 8.27 -9.33
CA GLU A 181 6.74 6.89 -9.01
C GLU A 181 5.62 6.09 -8.30
N ILE A 182 4.55 6.79 -7.92
CA ILE A 182 3.40 6.19 -7.26
C ILE A 182 2.35 5.84 -8.31
N ASP A 183 2.34 4.60 -8.75
CA ASP A 183 1.48 4.04 -9.80
C ASP A 183 0.03 3.73 -9.36
N VAL A 184 -0.47 4.48 -8.37
CA VAL A 184 -1.82 4.30 -7.83
C VAL A 184 -2.80 5.22 -8.57
N PRO A 185 -3.86 4.67 -9.20
CA PRO A 185 -4.83 5.45 -9.99
C PRO A 185 -5.84 6.18 -9.09
N VAL A 186 -5.36 7.20 -8.38
CA VAL A 186 -6.15 8.01 -7.44
C VAL A 186 -5.90 9.49 -7.69
N SER A 187 -6.96 10.30 -7.71
CA SER A 187 -6.86 11.75 -7.69
C SER A 187 -6.73 12.23 -6.24
N GLU A 188 -5.52 12.60 -5.84
CA GLU A 188 -5.23 13.13 -4.51
C GLU A 188 -5.90 14.49 -4.28
N GLN A 189 -6.03 15.31 -5.31
CA GLN A 189 -6.69 16.62 -5.23
C GLN A 189 -8.16 16.47 -4.82
N ALA A 190 -8.89 15.53 -5.40
CA ALA A 190 -10.29 15.25 -5.04
C ALA A 190 -10.43 14.80 -3.58
N ILE A 191 -9.42 14.11 -3.03
CA ILE A 191 -9.39 13.71 -1.61
C ILE A 191 -9.18 14.94 -0.72
N VAL A 192 -8.27 15.84 -1.09
CA VAL A 192 -8.00 17.07 -0.35
C VAL A 192 -9.24 17.96 -0.34
N GLU A 193 -9.90 18.14 -1.46
CA GLU A 193 -11.15 18.91 -1.58
C GLU A 193 -12.26 18.33 -0.68
N LEU A 194 -12.39 17.00 -0.63
CA LEU A 194 -13.38 16.35 0.23
C LEU A 194 -13.17 16.64 1.73
N TYR A 195 -11.92 16.67 2.17
CA TYR A 195 -11.59 16.89 3.58
C TYR A 195 -11.47 18.36 3.97
N SER A 196 -11.42 19.28 2.99
CA SER A 196 -11.39 20.72 3.23
C SER A 196 -12.79 21.34 3.38
N LYS A 197 -13.82 20.60 2.99
CA LYS A 197 -15.24 20.92 3.28
C LYS A 197 -15.58 20.52 4.70
#